data_efc4489038a84d14d48bba93e6cdf099
#
_entry.id   efc4489038a84d14d48bba93e6cdf099
#
_cell.length_a   1.000
_cell.length_b   1.000
_cell.length_c   1.000
_cell.angle_alpha   90.00
_cell.angle_beta   90.00
_cell.angle_gamma   90.00
#
_symmetry.space_group_name_H-M   'P 1'
#
loop_
_entity.id
_entity.type
_entity.pdbx_description
1 polymer ?
#
loop_
_entity_poly.entity_id
_entity_poly.type
_entity_poly.pdbx_seq_one_letter_code
_entity_poly.pdbx_strand_id
1 'polypeptide(L)'
;MAAYLISDVTVKDAKAFETYRTRAAASIAQYGGRYLVRGGSIEALEGSWAPRTIVVVEFADLERARAWYRSAEYASALAVRDEALSRNLILVDGISAP
;
A
#
# COMPACT_ATOMS: atom_id res chain seq x y z
N MET A 1 -11.90 14.05 -4.46
CA MET A 1 -12.16 12.98 -3.44
C MET A 1 -10.90 12.19 -3.21
N ALA A 2 -10.58 11.93 -1.98
CA ALA A 2 -9.41 11.12 -1.65
C ALA A 2 -9.60 9.68 -2.14
N ALA A 3 -8.50 9.02 -2.45
CA ALA A 3 -8.49 7.61 -2.82
C ALA A 3 -7.61 6.85 -1.84
N TYR A 4 -7.97 5.62 -1.56
CA TYR A 4 -7.29 4.80 -0.57
C TYR A 4 -6.75 3.53 -1.21
N LEU A 5 -5.46 3.32 -1.03
CA LEU A 5 -4.79 2.10 -1.42
C LEU A 5 -4.77 1.21 -0.20
N ILE A 6 -5.35 0.02 -0.31
CA ILE A 6 -5.47 -0.89 0.83
C ILE A 6 -4.82 -2.22 0.46
N SER A 7 -3.93 -2.69 1.30
CA SER A 7 -3.31 -3.98 1.05
C SER A 7 -3.25 -4.84 2.32
N ASP A 8 -3.35 -6.14 2.07
CA ASP A 8 -3.18 -7.21 3.05
C ASP A 8 -1.87 -7.90 2.67
N VAL A 9 -0.84 -7.73 3.47
CA VAL A 9 0.54 -8.10 3.13
C VAL A 9 1.03 -9.28 3.96
N THR A 10 1.65 -10.25 3.30
CA THR A 10 2.40 -11.31 3.96
C THR A 10 3.86 -11.19 3.53
N VAL A 11 4.76 -11.01 4.48
CA VAL A 11 6.19 -10.89 4.20
C VAL A 11 6.76 -12.26 3.91
N LYS A 12 7.49 -12.40 2.80
CA LYS A 12 8.14 -13.65 2.39
C LYS A 12 9.61 -13.66 2.78
N ASP A 13 10.27 -12.53 2.62
CA ASP A 13 11.67 -12.36 2.97
C ASP A 13 11.88 -10.99 3.63
N ALA A 14 12.33 -10.98 4.86
CA ALA A 14 12.43 -9.75 5.65
C ALA A 14 13.39 -8.75 5.04
N LYS A 15 14.51 -9.22 4.49
CA LYS A 15 15.53 -8.35 3.90
C LYS A 15 15.05 -7.70 2.61
N ALA A 16 14.45 -8.51 1.72
CA ALA A 16 13.87 -8.00 0.47
C ALA A 16 12.71 -7.05 0.78
N PHE A 17 11.93 -7.33 1.83
CA PHE A 17 10.83 -6.47 2.24
C PHE A 17 11.32 -5.09 2.70
N GLU A 18 12.45 -5.01 3.40
CA GLU A 18 13.04 -3.73 3.78
C GLU A 18 13.37 -2.89 2.55
N THR A 19 13.95 -3.52 1.53
CA THR A 19 14.26 -2.84 0.27
C THR A 19 12.99 -2.37 -0.43
N TYR A 20 11.98 -3.24 -0.51
CA TYR A 20 10.69 -2.90 -1.09
C TYR A 20 10.08 -1.70 -0.36
N ARG A 21 10.03 -1.77 0.96
CA ARG A 21 9.39 -0.77 1.80
C ARG A 21 10.02 0.61 1.64
N THR A 22 11.35 0.65 1.62
CA THR A 22 12.10 1.90 1.44
C THR A 22 11.78 2.54 0.08
N ARG A 23 11.81 1.76 -0.98
CA ARG A 23 11.54 2.24 -2.34
C ARG A 23 10.08 2.66 -2.51
N ALA A 24 9.15 1.86 -1.98
CA ALA A 24 7.73 2.17 -2.05
C ALA A 24 7.40 3.46 -1.31
N ALA A 25 7.92 3.64 -0.10
CA ALA A 25 7.66 4.84 0.69
C ALA A 25 8.15 6.10 -0.01
N ALA A 26 9.33 6.06 -0.62
CA ALA A 26 9.87 7.19 -1.36
C ALA A 26 8.97 7.56 -2.55
N SER A 27 8.51 6.56 -3.31
CA SER A 27 7.66 6.79 -4.47
C SER A 27 6.27 7.31 -4.07
N ILE A 28 5.71 6.79 -2.99
CA ILE A 28 4.41 7.24 -2.46
C ILE A 28 4.49 8.72 -2.08
N ALA A 29 5.55 9.12 -1.39
CA ALA A 29 5.75 10.52 -1.00
C ALA A 29 5.84 11.43 -2.22
N GLN A 30 6.53 11.00 -3.28
CA GLN A 30 6.65 11.76 -4.51
C GLN A 30 5.31 12.03 -5.19
N TYR A 31 4.35 11.15 -5.04
CA TYR A 31 3.02 11.29 -5.63
C TYR A 31 1.99 11.86 -4.65
N GLY A 32 2.46 12.40 -3.52
CA GLY A 32 1.60 13.05 -2.55
C GLY A 32 0.78 12.11 -1.69
N GLY A 33 1.13 10.82 -1.67
CA GLY A 33 0.49 9.83 -0.83
C GLY A 33 1.00 9.91 0.61
N ARG A 34 0.17 9.46 1.53
CA ARG A 34 0.57 9.35 2.93
C ARG A 34 0.02 8.08 3.55
N TYR A 35 0.80 7.47 4.42
CA TYR A 35 0.37 6.28 5.14
C TYR A 35 -0.63 6.67 6.22
N LEU A 36 -1.76 5.97 6.27
CA LEU A 36 -2.75 6.09 7.35
C LEU A 36 -2.64 4.90 8.29
N VAL A 37 -2.35 3.72 7.76
CA VAL A 37 -2.13 2.49 8.52
C VAL A 37 -0.92 1.79 7.92
N ARG A 38 -0.01 1.38 8.75
CA ARG A 38 1.17 0.65 8.30
C ARG A 38 1.60 -0.34 9.37
N GLY A 39 0.97 -1.52 9.34
CA GLY A 39 1.33 -2.60 10.26
C GLY A 39 0.87 -2.42 11.70
N GLY A 40 -0.19 -1.67 11.91
CA GLY A 40 -0.79 -1.54 13.23
C GLY A 40 -1.41 -2.86 13.71
N SER A 41 -1.68 -2.96 15.01
CA SER A 41 -2.32 -4.14 15.56
C SER A 41 -3.73 -4.33 14.99
N ILE A 42 -4.14 -5.57 14.82
CA ILE A 42 -5.41 -5.93 14.20
C ILE A 42 -6.24 -6.72 15.20
N GLU A 43 -7.51 -6.35 15.31
CA GLU A 43 -8.47 -7.07 16.13
C GLU A 43 -9.63 -7.50 15.23
N ALA A 44 -9.83 -8.81 15.09
CA ALA A 44 -10.92 -9.34 14.30
C ALA A 44 -12.22 -9.26 15.12
N LEU A 45 -13.22 -8.59 14.57
CA LEU A 45 -14.52 -8.43 15.22
C LEU A 45 -15.54 -9.42 14.70
N GLU A 46 -15.47 -9.78 13.44
CA GLU A 46 -16.38 -10.72 12.79
C GLU A 46 -15.70 -11.38 11.60
N GLY A 47 -16.17 -12.56 11.26
CA GLY A 47 -15.74 -13.26 10.06
C GLY A 47 -14.48 -14.07 10.24
N SER A 48 -14.05 -14.69 9.15
CA SER A 48 -12.89 -15.60 9.14
C SER A 48 -11.63 -14.96 8.55
N TRP A 49 -11.70 -13.70 8.13
CA TRP A 49 -10.54 -13.04 7.55
C TRP A 49 -9.53 -12.73 8.65
N ALA A 50 -8.32 -13.24 8.49
CA ALA A 50 -7.24 -13.04 9.46
C ALA A 50 -6.03 -12.43 8.76
N PRO A 51 -6.08 -11.14 8.41
CA PRO A 51 -4.97 -10.50 7.73
C PRO A 51 -3.75 -10.40 8.66
N ARG A 52 -2.56 -10.45 8.07
CA ARG A 52 -1.32 -10.37 8.85
C ARG A 52 -0.88 -8.93 9.02
N THR A 53 -0.84 -8.18 7.93
CA THR A 53 -0.38 -6.79 7.96
C THR A 53 -1.27 -5.99 7.02
N ILE A 54 -1.93 -4.99 7.56
CA ILE A 54 -2.75 -4.08 6.77
C ILE A 54 -1.98 -2.78 6.54
N VAL A 55 -1.96 -2.33 5.29
CA VAL A 55 -1.38 -1.04 4.92
C VAL A 55 -2.44 -0.24 4.20
N VAL A 56 -2.62 1.02 4.61
CA VAL A 56 -3.55 1.94 3.96
C VAL A 56 -2.79 3.22 3.63
N VAL A 57 -2.86 3.63 2.37
CA VAL A 57 -2.25 4.86 1.88
C VAL A 57 -3.33 5.73 1.27
N GLU A 58 -3.32 7.02 1.61
CA GLU A 58 -4.23 7.99 1.04
C GLU A 58 -3.53 8.78 -0.05
N PHE A 59 -4.20 8.94 -1.21
CA PHE A 59 -3.79 9.85 -2.27
C PHE A 59 -4.88 10.91 -2.46
N ALA A 60 -4.53 12.02 -3.11
CA ALA A 60 -5.47 13.12 -3.32
C ALA A 60 -6.71 12.69 -4.12
N ASP A 61 -6.52 11.77 -5.09
CA ASP A 61 -7.59 11.24 -5.90
C ASP A 61 -7.16 9.93 -6.59
N LEU A 62 -8.10 9.28 -7.30
CA LEU A 62 -7.83 8.03 -8.01
C LEU A 62 -6.76 8.19 -9.09
N GLU A 63 -6.76 9.31 -9.80
CA GLU A 63 -5.79 9.52 -10.87
C GLU A 63 -4.37 9.57 -10.34
N ARG A 64 -4.18 10.24 -9.21
CA ARG A 64 -2.86 10.33 -8.58
C ARG A 64 -2.38 8.96 -8.13
N ALA A 65 -3.27 8.18 -7.53
CA ALA A 65 -2.95 6.81 -7.09
C ALA A 65 -2.58 5.91 -8.27
N ARG A 66 -3.34 6.01 -9.37
CA ARG A 66 -3.05 5.25 -10.59
C ARG A 66 -1.72 5.67 -11.20
N ALA A 67 -1.44 6.98 -11.22
CA ALA A 67 -0.17 7.49 -11.74
C ALA A 67 1.00 6.95 -10.93
N TRP A 68 0.86 6.91 -9.60
CA TRP A 68 1.87 6.33 -8.73
C TRP A 68 2.12 4.85 -9.07
N TYR A 69 1.05 4.06 -9.20
CA TYR A 69 1.18 2.62 -9.46
C TYR A 69 1.91 2.33 -10.77
N ARG A 70 1.72 3.20 -11.77
CA ARG A 70 2.32 3.05 -13.11
C ARG A 70 3.63 3.79 -13.26
N SER A 71 4.10 4.45 -12.22
CA SER A 71 5.29 5.30 -12.31
C SER A 71 6.59 4.51 -12.40
N ALA A 72 7.61 5.14 -12.99
CA ALA A 72 8.96 4.61 -12.99
C ALA A 72 9.51 4.54 -11.56
N GLU A 73 9.14 5.50 -10.73
CA GLU A 73 9.58 5.54 -9.33
C GLU A 73 9.12 4.31 -8.56
N TYR A 74 7.86 3.91 -8.74
CA TYR A 74 7.35 2.71 -8.08
C TYR A 74 7.84 1.41 -8.74
N ALA A 75 8.19 1.46 -10.01
CA ALA A 75 8.70 0.28 -10.72
C ALA A 75 9.93 -0.32 -10.04
N SER A 76 10.76 0.53 -9.42
CA SER A 76 11.94 0.05 -8.69
C SER A 76 11.58 -0.78 -7.45
N ALA A 77 10.44 -0.48 -6.82
CA ALA A 77 9.92 -1.28 -5.72
C ALA A 77 9.29 -2.58 -6.24
N LEU A 78 8.55 -2.50 -7.35
CA LEU A 78 7.94 -3.68 -7.95
C LEU A 78 8.97 -4.72 -8.39
N ALA A 79 10.18 -4.28 -8.73
CA ALA A 79 11.25 -5.18 -9.15
C ALA A 79 11.63 -6.20 -8.06
N VAL A 80 11.42 -5.86 -6.79
CA VAL A 80 11.74 -6.77 -5.67
C VAL A 80 10.50 -7.32 -4.97
N ARG A 81 9.30 -6.94 -5.42
CA ARG A 81 8.06 -7.31 -4.75
C ARG A 81 7.83 -8.81 -4.62
N ASP A 82 8.02 -9.57 -5.69
CA ASP A 82 7.72 -11.00 -5.69
C ASP A 82 8.59 -11.79 -4.72
N GLU A 83 9.83 -11.36 -4.53
CA GLU A 83 10.74 -11.91 -3.55
C GLU A 83 10.36 -11.51 -2.14
N ALA A 84 9.91 -10.28 -1.98
CA ALA A 84 9.70 -9.64 -0.68
C ALA A 84 8.40 -10.07 -0.01
N LEU A 85 7.32 -10.18 -0.77
CA LEU A 85 5.99 -10.32 -0.18
C LEU A 85 4.98 -10.92 -1.15
N SER A 86 3.83 -11.31 -0.59
CA SER A 86 2.61 -11.53 -1.36
C SER A 86 1.53 -10.63 -0.76
N ARG A 87 0.58 -10.22 -1.58
CA ARG A 87 -0.47 -9.32 -1.10
C ARG A 87 -1.68 -9.30 -2.02
N ASN A 88 -2.79 -8.87 -1.44
CA ASN A 88 -3.91 -8.37 -2.19
C ASN A 88 -3.86 -6.85 -2.09
N LEU A 89 -4.06 -6.17 -3.19
CA LEU A 89 -3.95 -4.71 -3.25
C LEU A 89 -5.15 -4.17 -4.00
N ILE A 90 -5.89 -3.27 -3.37
CA ILE A 90 -7.04 -2.63 -3.99
C ILE A 90 -6.94 -1.12 -3.87
N LEU A 91 -7.61 -0.44 -4.77
CA LEU A 91 -7.73 1.01 -4.76
C LEU A 91 -9.21 1.34 -4.64
N VAL A 92 -9.56 2.14 -3.64
CA VAL A 92 -10.95 2.46 -3.32
C VAL A 92 -11.14 3.96 -3.34
N ASP A 93 -12.15 4.43 -4.05
CA ASP A 93 -12.48 5.85 -4.06
C ASP A 93 -13.16 6.23 -2.75
N GLY A 94 -12.77 7.36 -2.20
CA GLY A 94 -13.39 7.86 -0.98
C GLY A 94 -14.69 8.57 -1.26
N ILE A 95 -15.40 8.91 -0.20
CA ILE A 95 -16.61 9.72 -0.33
C ILE A 95 -16.22 11.18 -0.50
N SER A 96 -17.10 11.95 -1.14
CA SER A 96 -16.92 13.39 -1.21
C SER A 96 -17.02 13.99 0.18
N ALA A 97 -16.16 14.96 0.48
CA ALA A 97 -16.27 15.69 1.73
C ALA A 97 -17.62 16.40 1.78
N PRO A 98 -18.29 16.42 2.92
CA PRO A 98 -19.57 17.14 3.09
C PRO A 98 -19.39 18.65 2.97
#